data_06d23954cb62c13867120c50d965c7a7
#
_entry.id   06d23954cb62c13867120c50d965c7a7
#
_cell.length_a   1.000
_cell.length_b   1.000
_cell.length_c   1.000
_cell.angle_alpha   90.00
_cell.angle_beta   90.00
_cell.angle_gamma   90.00
#
_symmetry.space_group_name_H-M   'P 1'
#
loop_
_entity.id
_entity.type
_entity.pdbx_description
1 polymer ?
#
loop_
_entity_poly.entity_id
_entity_poly.type
_entity_poly.pdbx_seq_one_letter_code
_entity_poly.pdbx_strand_id
1 'polypeptide(L)'
;RYTATIGPAIAFLQGRDPSIGHRICGRNFLPEGPRFESLDVFIDEEGGDPLAWAFGSLGVQDRARHLATLYLNDVSDVLREAVDSRFEFVRYAESLAQSQASFEPMARALAAAPTLVDSTLQNLTKIAVDRSKPNLLLISVPFPGSVYAAFRIAQTIKAYDPSIVIALGGGYVNT
;
A
#
# COMPACT_ATOMS: atom_id res chain seq x y z
N ARG A 1 -1.90 6.64 19.30
CA ARG A 1 -3.23 6.44 18.66
C ARG A 1 -3.10 5.68 17.36
N TYR A 2 -2.22 6.08 16.41
CA TYR A 2 -2.00 5.40 15.12
C TYR A 2 -1.62 3.91 15.29
N THR A 3 -0.70 3.58 16.18
CA THR A 3 -0.28 2.20 16.46
C THR A 3 -1.45 1.27 16.84
N ALA A 4 -2.48 1.81 17.50
CA ALA A 4 -3.64 1.04 17.93
C ALA A 4 -4.73 0.92 16.85
N THR A 5 -4.69 1.74 15.81
CA THR A 5 -5.77 1.83 14.80
C THR A 5 -5.39 1.32 13.41
N ILE A 6 -4.10 1.34 13.04
CA ILE A 6 -3.64 0.86 11.71
C ILE A 6 -3.99 -0.61 11.50
N GLY A 7 -3.65 -1.49 12.44
CA GLY A 7 -3.94 -2.92 12.32
C GLY A 7 -5.43 -3.24 12.16
N PRO A 8 -6.30 -2.74 13.05
CA PRO A 8 -7.75 -2.86 12.90
C PRO A 8 -8.29 -2.30 11.58
N ALA A 9 -7.84 -1.11 11.13
CA ALA A 9 -8.29 -0.53 9.86
C ALA A 9 -7.92 -1.42 8.65
N ILE A 10 -6.71 -1.96 8.64
CA ILE A 10 -6.27 -2.90 7.60
C ILE A 10 -7.10 -4.19 7.64
N ALA A 11 -7.32 -4.77 8.84
CA ALA A 11 -8.13 -5.97 9.00
C ALA A 11 -9.56 -5.77 8.50
N PHE A 12 -10.14 -4.60 8.78
CA PHE A 12 -11.47 -4.21 8.28
C PHE A 12 -11.50 -4.13 6.75
N LEU A 13 -10.56 -3.40 6.14
CA LEU A 13 -10.48 -3.27 4.68
C LEU A 13 -10.27 -4.60 3.96
N GLN A 14 -9.57 -5.53 4.60
CA GLN A 14 -9.37 -6.90 4.11
C GLN A 14 -10.56 -7.83 4.37
N GLY A 15 -11.64 -7.34 4.97
CA GLY A 15 -12.83 -8.12 5.30
C GLY A 15 -12.64 -9.11 6.46
N ARG A 16 -11.52 -9.03 7.20
CA ARG A 16 -11.22 -9.92 8.34
C ARG A 16 -11.95 -9.53 9.63
N ASP A 17 -12.30 -8.26 9.77
CA ASP A 17 -13.08 -7.76 10.91
C ASP A 17 -14.12 -6.72 10.46
N PRO A 18 -15.27 -7.14 9.95
CA PRO A 18 -16.33 -6.23 9.54
C PRO A 18 -17.06 -5.56 10.72
N SER A 19 -16.86 -6.03 11.96
CA SER A 19 -17.60 -5.58 13.14
C SER A 19 -17.30 -4.14 13.52
N ILE A 20 -16.12 -3.63 13.20
CA ILE A 20 -15.71 -2.27 13.54
C ILE A 20 -16.26 -1.18 12.61
N GLY A 21 -17.00 -1.55 11.56
CA GLY A 21 -17.57 -0.59 10.60
C GLY A 21 -18.36 0.55 11.24
N HIS A 22 -19.23 0.24 12.19
CA HIS A 22 -20.00 1.26 12.93
C HIS A 22 -19.11 2.21 13.74
N ARG A 23 -18.03 1.69 14.35
CA ARG A 23 -17.07 2.52 15.10
C ARG A 23 -16.32 3.47 14.19
N ILE A 24 -15.96 3.02 12.98
CA ILE A 24 -15.31 3.85 11.95
C ILE A 24 -16.27 4.96 11.50
N CYS A 25 -17.52 4.61 11.20
CA CYS A 25 -18.56 5.58 10.80
C CYS A 25 -18.84 6.64 11.88
N GLY A 26 -18.65 6.32 13.14
CA GLY A 26 -18.81 7.27 14.26
C GLY A 26 -17.69 8.32 14.35
N ARG A 27 -16.66 8.29 13.48
CA ARG A 27 -15.57 9.26 13.35
C ARG A 27 -14.73 9.51 14.62
N ASN A 28 -14.90 8.69 15.66
CA ASN A 28 -14.14 8.81 16.92
C ASN A 28 -13.08 7.71 17.09
N PHE A 29 -13.02 6.77 16.17
CA PHE A 29 -12.13 5.61 16.25
C PHE A 29 -10.79 5.86 15.55
N LEU A 30 -10.82 6.26 14.29
CA LEU A 30 -9.62 6.55 13.51
C LEU A 30 -9.12 7.97 13.80
N PRO A 31 -7.81 8.20 13.89
CA PRO A 31 -7.26 9.56 13.78
C PRO A 31 -7.58 10.13 12.41
N GLU A 32 -8.17 11.30 12.38
CA GLU A 32 -8.51 12.01 11.16
C GLU A 32 -7.39 12.98 10.79
N GLY A 33 -6.98 12.97 9.54
CA GLY A 33 -5.96 13.84 8.96
C GLY A 33 -6.55 14.75 7.89
N PRO A 34 -5.71 15.43 7.10
CA PRO A 34 -6.14 16.46 6.15
C PRO A 34 -7.20 16.02 5.14
N ARG A 35 -7.23 14.73 4.77
CA ARG A 35 -8.22 14.23 3.82
C ARG A 35 -9.65 14.21 4.35
N PHE A 36 -9.81 14.32 5.66
CA PHE A 36 -11.13 14.40 6.28
C PHE A 36 -11.70 15.81 6.28
N GLU A 37 -10.88 16.85 6.11
CA GLU A 37 -11.31 18.26 6.11
C GLU A 37 -12.38 18.52 5.05
N SER A 38 -12.26 17.91 3.86
CA SER A 38 -13.26 18.04 2.80
C SER A 38 -14.64 17.53 3.19
N LEU A 39 -14.71 16.54 4.10
CA LEU A 39 -15.99 16.02 4.59
C LEU A 39 -16.68 16.99 5.55
N ASP A 40 -15.89 17.77 6.29
CA ASP A 40 -16.40 18.73 7.26
C ASP A 40 -16.91 20.00 6.58
N VAL A 41 -16.23 20.48 5.52
CA VAL A 41 -16.66 21.63 4.72
C VAL A 41 -18.05 21.41 4.11
N PHE A 42 -18.33 20.23 3.56
CA PHE A 42 -19.63 19.92 2.98
C PHE A 42 -20.77 19.87 4.03
N ILE A 43 -20.45 19.47 5.26
CA ILE A 43 -21.43 19.45 6.35
C ILE A 43 -21.83 20.87 6.75
N ASP A 44 -20.87 21.80 6.78
CA ASP A 44 -21.09 23.19 7.20
C ASP A 44 -21.81 24.04 6.15
N GLU A 45 -21.51 23.86 4.86
CA GLU A 45 -22.06 24.71 3.79
C GLU A 45 -23.46 24.30 3.32
N GLU A 46 -23.79 23.01 3.28
CA GLU A 46 -25.05 22.51 2.75
C GLU A 46 -25.98 21.92 3.84
N GLY A 47 -25.55 21.86 5.07
CA GLY A 47 -26.33 21.33 6.20
C GLY A 47 -26.65 19.84 6.10
N GLY A 48 -26.00 19.13 5.18
CA GLY A 48 -26.16 17.70 4.93
C GLY A 48 -24.87 16.91 5.18
N ASP A 49 -24.99 15.63 5.56
CA ASP A 49 -23.85 14.72 5.63
C ASP A 49 -23.58 14.14 4.23
N PRO A 50 -22.47 14.53 3.54
CA PRO A 50 -22.15 14.05 2.19
C PRO A 50 -21.96 12.54 2.14
N LEU A 51 -21.54 11.93 3.24
CA LEU A 51 -21.41 10.48 3.34
C LEU A 51 -22.80 9.81 3.47
N ALA A 52 -23.75 10.45 4.16
CA ALA A 52 -25.11 9.95 4.21
C ALA A 52 -25.79 10.07 2.84
N TRP A 53 -25.54 11.14 2.10
CA TRP A 53 -26.02 11.29 0.72
C TRP A 53 -25.42 10.23 -0.21
N ALA A 54 -24.09 10.01 -0.17
CA ALA A 54 -23.41 9.09 -1.07
C ALA A 54 -23.69 7.61 -0.78
N PHE A 55 -23.80 7.23 0.49
CA PHE A 55 -23.89 5.83 0.91
C PHE A 55 -25.25 5.44 1.49
N GLY A 56 -26.11 6.42 1.82
CA GLY A 56 -27.41 6.19 2.44
C GLY A 56 -27.31 5.55 3.83
N SER A 57 -28.47 5.21 4.40
CA SER A 57 -28.56 4.63 5.74
C SER A 57 -28.11 3.15 5.81
N LEU A 58 -28.12 2.44 4.69
CA LEU A 58 -27.73 1.04 4.60
C LEU A 58 -26.25 0.84 4.21
N GLY A 59 -25.57 1.89 3.76
CA GLY A 59 -24.21 1.84 3.27
C GLY A 59 -23.12 1.91 4.34
N VAL A 60 -23.37 1.47 5.59
CA VAL A 60 -22.41 1.55 6.71
C VAL A 60 -21.06 0.93 6.35
N GLN A 61 -21.05 -0.23 5.70
CA GLN A 61 -19.80 -0.91 5.37
C GLN A 61 -19.00 -0.13 4.30
N ASP A 62 -19.67 0.42 3.30
CA ASP A 62 -19.02 1.18 2.24
C ASP A 62 -18.55 2.55 2.73
N ARG A 63 -19.36 3.22 3.57
CA ARG A 63 -18.95 4.43 4.29
C ARG A 63 -17.71 4.17 5.17
N ALA A 64 -17.71 3.09 5.94
CA ALA A 64 -16.58 2.72 6.79
C ALA A 64 -15.32 2.40 5.95
N ARG A 65 -15.46 1.73 4.80
CA ARG A 65 -14.34 1.48 3.86
C ARG A 65 -13.78 2.78 3.32
N HIS A 66 -14.64 3.71 2.92
CA HIS A 66 -14.20 5.03 2.46
C HIS A 66 -13.38 5.76 3.53
N LEU A 67 -13.90 5.87 4.75
CA LEU A 67 -13.20 6.52 5.87
C LEU A 67 -11.89 5.82 6.25
N ALA A 68 -11.88 4.49 6.28
CA ALA A 68 -10.68 3.72 6.54
C ALA A 68 -9.62 3.92 5.43
N THR A 69 -10.05 4.11 4.18
CA THR A 69 -9.16 4.39 3.05
C THR A 69 -8.56 5.80 3.17
N LEU A 70 -9.36 6.81 3.50
CA LEU A 70 -8.84 8.17 3.76
C LEU A 70 -7.78 8.14 4.86
N TYR A 71 -8.08 7.46 5.97
CA TYR A 71 -7.15 7.31 7.08
C TYR A 71 -5.82 6.66 6.65
N LEU A 72 -5.84 5.54 5.91
CA LEU A 72 -4.61 4.91 5.45
C LEU A 72 -3.85 5.79 4.45
N ASN A 73 -4.54 6.56 3.62
CA ASN A 73 -3.88 7.50 2.72
C ASN A 73 -3.17 8.63 3.50
N ASP A 74 -3.76 9.16 4.57
CA ASP A 74 -3.08 10.11 5.46
C ASP A 74 -1.84 9.48 6.12
N VAL A 75 -1.93 8.21 6.56
CA VAL A 75 -0.77 7.46 7.07
C VAL A 75 0.30 7.29 5.98
N SER A 76 -0.11 7.03 4.74
CA SER A 76 0.81 6.92 3.60
C SER A 76 1.58 8.21 3.35
N ASP A 77 0.92 9.37 3.47
CA ASP A 77 1.59 10.67 3.31
C ASP A 77 2.64 10.90 4.40
N VAL A 78 2.35 10.55 5.64
CA VAL A 78 3.33 10.61 6.74
C VAL A 78 4.53 9.70 6.47
N LEU A 79 4.29 8.47 5.98
CA LEU A 79 5.38 7.56 5.64
C LEU A 79 6.21 8.08 4.46
N ARG A 80 5.57 8.69 3.46
CA ARG A 80 6.26 9.28 2.31
C ARG A 80 7.13 10.46 2.69
N GLU A 81 6.66 11.30 3.59
CA GLU A 81 7.40 12.48 4.03
C GLU A 81 8.52 12.16 5.03
N ALA A 82 8.26 11.24 5.96
CA ALA A 82 9.14 11.00 7.10
C ALA A 82 10.06 9.78 6.94
N VAL A 83 9.74 8.82 6.05
CA VAL A 83 10.45 7.54 5.98
C VAL A 83 11.01 7.26 4.59
N ASP A 84 10.19 7.29 3.55
CA ASP A 84 10.60 7.01 2.18
C ASP A 84 9.71 7.76 1.19
N SER A 85 10.28 8.75 0.50
CA SER A 85 9.57 9.60 -0.46
C SER A 85 8.93 8.84 -1.64
N ARG A 86 9.29 7.59 -1.83
CA ARG A 86 8.72 6.70 -2.85
C ARG A 86 7.55 5.87 -2.34
N PHE A 87 7.21 6.00 -1.04
CA PHE A 87 6.22 5.16 -0.40
C PHE A 87 4.81 5.47 -0.90
N GLU A 88 4.13 4.43 -1.35
CA GLU A 88 2.69 4.35 -1.57
C GLU A 88 2.23 2.93 -1.25
N PHE A 89 1.03 2.76 -0.68
CA PHE A 89 0.55 1.42 -0.32
C PHE A 89 0.35 0.49 -1.52
N VAL A 90 0.04 1.03 -2.68
CA VAL A 90 -0.29 0.25 -3.89
C VAL A 90 0.76 0.41 -4.98
N ARG A 91 1.46 1.53 -5.03
CA ARG A 91 2.30 1.96 -6.16
C ARG A 91 3.70 2.35 -5.74
N TYR A 92 4.29 1.61 -4.82
CA TYR A 92 5.62 1.91 -4.30
C TYR A 92 6.64 2.11 -5.43
N ALA A 93 7.29 3.27 -5.42
CA ALA A 93 8.29 3.67 -6.41
C ALA A 93 7.81 3.62 -7.89
N GLU A 94 6.50 3.80 -8.15
CA GLU A 94 5.92 3.74 -9.50
C GLU A 94 6.59 4.70 -10.47
N SER A 95 6.97 5.89 -10.02
CA SER A 95 7.67 6.91 -10.81
C SER A 95 8.98 6.42 -11.44
N LEU A 96 9.61 5.39 -10.86
CA LEU A 96 10.82 4.78 -11.43
C LEU A 96 10.55 3.90 -12.65
N ALA A 97 9.31 3.46 -12.83
CA ALA A 97 8.92 2.61 -13.97
C ALA A 97 7.99 3.34 -14.95
N GLN A 98 7.35 4.45 -14.52
CA GLN A 98 6.52 5.26 -15.39
C GLN A 98 7.33 6.32 -16.12
N SER A 99 7.07 6.48 -17.40
CA SER A 99 7.55 7.62 -18.22
C SER A 99 9.07 7.85 -18.19
N GLN A 100 9.86 6.82 -17.88
CA GLN A 100 11.31 6.91 -17.92
C GLN A 100 11.83 6.51 -19.30
N ALA A 101 12.68 7.35 -19.90
CA ALA A 101 13.30 7.08 -21.20
C ALA A 101 14.37 5.98 -21.13
N SER A 102 14.81 5.58 -19.93
CA SER A 102 15.84 4.57 -19.72
C SER A 102 15.67 3.83 -18.41
N PHE A 103 16.32 2.67 -18.29
CA PHE A 103 16.37 1.88 -17.05
C PHE A 103 17.28 2.48 -15.97
N GLU A 104 18.09 3.49 -16.30
CA GLU A 104 19.11 4.05 -15.41
C GLU A 104 18.61 4.54 -14.04
N PRO A 105 17.46 5.27 -13.94
CA PRO A 105 16.92 5.67 -12.63
C PRO A 105 16.55 4.46 -11.75
N MET A 106 16.00 3.42 -12.35
CA MET A 106 15.66 2.16 -11.68
C MET A 106 16.92 1.45 -11.20
N ALA A 107 17.94 1.32 -12.06
CA ALA A 107 19.20 0.68 -11.73
C ALA A 107 19.90 1.38 -10.56
N ARG A 108 19.94 2.73 -10.56
CA ARG A 108 20.49 3.52 -9.46
C ARG A 108 19.73 3.31 -8.16
N ALA A 109 18.40 3.31 -8.20
CA ALA A 109 17.58 3.07 -7.03
C ALA A 109 17.80 1.66 -6.45
N LEU A 110 17.96 0.65 -7.30
CA LEU A 110 18.26 -0.73 -6.91
C LEU A 110 19.67 -0.91 -6.36
N ALA A 111 20.64 -0.11 -6.80
CA ALA A 111 22.02 -0.12 -6.33
C ALA A 111 22.21 0.69 -5.02
N ALA A 112 21.29 1.61 -4.72
CA ALA A 112 21.35 2.42 -3.50
C ALA A 112 21.15 1.57 -2.23
N ALA A 113 21.59 2.12 -1.10
CA ALA A 113 21.34 1.51 0.21
C ALA A 113 19.83 1.27 0.42
N PRO A 114 19.42 0.11 0.95
CA PRO A 114 18.02 -0.19 1.19
C PRO A 114 17.40 0.82 2.18
N THR A 115 16.21 1.30 1.85
CA THR A 115 15.39 2.08 2.79
C THR A 115 14.79 1.17 3.87
N LEU A 116 14.07 1.75 4.84
CA LEU A 116 13.31 0.96 5.81
C LEU A 116 12.25 0.09 5.13
N VAL A 117 11.61 0.62 4.08
CA VAL A 117 10.61 -0.12 3.28
C VAL A 117 11.26 -1.27 2.53
N ASP A 118 12.41 -1.01 1.86
CA ASP A 118 13.19 -2.04 1.19
C ASP A 118 13.63 -3.15 2.16
N SER A 119 14.13 -2.77 3.33
CA SER A 119 14.59 -3.73 4.35
C SER A 119 13.44 -4.60 4.86
N THR A 120 12.26 -4.01 5.03
CA THR A 120 11.04 -4.74 5.40
C THR A 120 10.65 -5.74 4.31
N LEU A 121 10.64 -5.29 3.04
CA LEU A 121 10.36 -6.16 1.88
C LEU A 121 11.36 -7.32 1.78
N GLN A 122 12.65 -7.04 1.95
CA GLN A 122 13.71 -8.05 1.94
C GLN A 122 13.52 -9.11 3.04
N ASN A 123 13.18 -8.67 4.25
CA ASN A 123 12.92 -9.58 5.37
C ASN A 123 11.69 -10.46 5.11
N LEU A 124 10.59 -9.87 4.66
CA LEU A 124 9.38 -10.63 4.29
C LEU A 124 9.66 -11.63 3.17
N THR A 125 10.47 -11.24 2.17
CA THR A 125 10.89 -12.12 1.08
C THR A 125 11.65 -13.33 1.59
N LYS A 126 12.65 -13.14 2.46
CA LYS A 126 13.43 -14.23 3.05
C LYS A 126 12.54 -15.18 3.87
N ILE A 127 11.66 -14.64 4.72
CA ILE A 127 10.71 -15.44 5.49
C ILE A 127 9.81 -16.29 4.56
N ALA A 128 9.33 -15.71 3.46
CA ALA A 128 8.50 -16.42 2.50
C ALA A 128 9.27 -17.55 1.78
N VAL A 129 10.51 -17.29 1.38
CA VAL A 129 11.40 -18.29 0.75
C VAL A 129 11.73 -19.43 1.73
N ASP A 130 12.07 -19.11 2.97
CA ASP A 130 12.38 -20.11 4.00
C ASP A 130 11.20 -21.03 4.30
N ARG A 131 10.00 -20.45 4.27
CA ARG A 131 8.75 -21.19 4.51
C ARG A 131 8.37 -22.10 3.35
N SER A 132 8.52 -21.62 2.11
CA SER A 132 8.06 -22.34 0.90
C SER A 132 9.14 -23.17 0.23
N LYS A 133 10.42 -22.84 0.44
CA LYS A 133 11.60 -23.48 -0.17
C LYS A 133 11.45 -23.76 -1.67
N PRO A 134 11.17 -22.72 -2.47
CA PRO A 134 10.87 -22.91 -3.89
C PRO A 134 12.17 -23.16 -4.68
N ASN A 135 12.10 -24.00 -5.72
CA ASN A 135 13.13 -24.10 -6.74
C ASN A 135 12.91 -23.08 -7.87
N LEU A 136 11.67 -22.65 -8.07
CA LEU A 136 11.25 -21.69 -9.07
C LEU A 136 10.29 -20.69 -8.43
N LEU A 137 10.57 -19.39 -8.63
CA LEU A 137 9.71 -18.29 -8.23
C LEU A 137 9.17 -17.57 -9.45
N LEU A 138 7.86 -17.46 -9.54
CA LEU A 138 7.16 -16.67 -10.55
C LEU A 138 6.66 -15.37 -9.89
N ILE A 139 7.08 -14.21 -10.43
CA ILE A 139 6.64 -12.90 -9.94
C ILE A 139 5.75 -12.26 -10.99
N SER A 140 4.48 -12.01 -10.63
CA SER A 140 3.56 -11.27 -11.49
C SER A 140 3.75 -9.77 -11.30
N VAL A 141 3.98 -9.06 -12.40
CA VAL A 141 4.16 -7.60 -12.48
C VAL A 141 3.02 -7.02 -13.32
N PRO A 142 1.85 -6.75 -12.70
CA PRO A 142 0.68 -6.28 -13.45
C PRO A 142 0.76 -4.81 -13.84
N PHE A 143 1.46 -3.98 -13.05
CA PHE A 143 1.50 -2.52 -13.19
C PHE A 143 2.91 -1.96 -12.97
N PRO A 144 3.21 -0.74 -13.47
CA PRO A 144 4.49 -0.06 -13.24
C PRO A 144 4.90 0.02 -11.76
N GLY A 145 3.94 0.27 -10.85
CA GLY A 145 4.18 0.35 -9.41
C GLY A 145 4.63 -0.97 -8.75
N SER A 146 4.60 -2.08 -9.48
CA SER A 146 5.08 -3.37 -8.97
C SER A 146 6.51 -3.70 -9.42
N VAL A 147 7.07 -2.95 -10.39
CA VAL A 147 8.35 -3.27 -11.05
C VAL A 147 9.53 -3.18 -10.08
N TYR A 148 9.65 -2.07 -9.36
CA TYR A 148 10.73 -1.87 -8.40
C TYR A 148 10.75 -2.96 -7.33
N ALA A 149 9.59 -3.25 -6.74
CA ALA A 149 9.47 -4.30 -5.73
C ALA A 149 9.83 -5.68 -6.28
N ALA A 150 9.40 -6.00 -7.52
CA ALA A 150 9.75 -7.26 -8.18
C ALA A 150 11.27 -7.42 -8.36
N PHE A 151 11.97 -6.38 -8.82
CA PHE A 151 13.43 -6.41 -8.93
C PHE A 151 14.11 -6.48 -7.55
N ARG A 152 13.63 -5.75 -6.55
CA ARG A 152 14.18 -5.81 -5.20
C ARG A 152 14.00 -7.20 -4.58
N ILE A 153 12.86 -7.85 -4.77
CA ILE A 153 12.63 -9.25 -4.39
C ILE A 153 13.62 -10.17 -5.11
N ALA A 154 13.74 -10.03 -6.43
CA ALA A 154 14.64 -10.85 -7.22
C ALA A 154 16.11 -10.72 -6.77
N GLN A 155 16.60 -9.49 -6.55
CA GLN A 155 17.93 -9.24 -5.99
C GLN A 155 18.12 -9.91 -4.62
N THR A 156 17.12 -9.77 -3.75
CA THR A 156 17.16 -10.35 -2.39
C THR A 156 17.29 -11.86 -2.46
N ILE A 157 16.50 -12.52 -3.31
CA ILE A 157 16.53 -13.97 -3.47
C ILE A 157 17.84 -14.43 -4.08
N LYS A 158 18.32 -13.76 -5.13
CA LYS A 158 19.61 -14.12 -5.76
C LYS A 158 20.81 -13.93 -4.85
N ALA A 159 20.75 -12.97 -3.93
CA ALA A 159 21.78 -12.81 -2.88
C ALA A 159 21.66 -13.85 -1.76
N TYR A 160 20.43 -14.34 -1.48
CA TYR A 160 20.14 -15.28 -0.41
C TYR A 160 20.35 -16.75 -0.84
N ASP A 161 19.77 -17.12 -1.98
CA ASP A 161 19.92 -18.43 -2.61
C ASP A 161 19.98 -18.29 -4.15
N PRO A 162 21.17 -18.28 -4.74
CA PRO A 162 21.36 -18.14 -6.20
C PRO A 162 20.76 -19.28 -7.02
N SER A 163 20.49 -20.44 -6.42
CA SER A 163 19.95 -21.62 -7.12
C SER A 163 18.50 -21.46 -7.52
N ILE A 164 17.73 -20.61 -6.81
CA ILE A 164 16.31 -20.38 -7.10
C ILE A 164 16.18 -19.69 -8.47
N VAL A 165 15.47 -20.33 -9.39
CA VAL A 165 15.13 -19.74 -10.69
C VAL A 165 14.03 -18.71 -10.50
N ILE A 166 14.19 -17.53 -11.14
CA ILE A 166 13.19 -16.46 -11.07
C ILE A 166 12.71 -16.13 -12.47
N ALA A 167 11.39 -16.09 -12.64
CA ALA A 167 10.75 -15.60 -13.85
C ALA A 167 9.78 -14.46 -13.51
N LEU A 168 9.81 -13.41 -14.34
CA LEU A 168 8.88 -12.28 -14.28
C LEU A 168 7.84 -12.44 -15.37
N GLY A 169 6.59 -12.12 -15.05
CA GLY A 169 5.48 -12.13 -15.99
C GLY A 169 4.42 -11.12 -15.55
N GLY A 170 3.27 -11.13 -16.21
CA GLY A 170 2.16 -10.20 -15.94
C GLY A 170 2.00 -9.14 -17.02
N GLY A 171 0.94 -8.35 -16.93
CA GLY A 171 0.54 -7.42 -17.98
C GLY A 171 1.63 -6.43 -18.37
N TYR A 172 2.35 -5.88 -17.41
CA TYR A 172 3.40 -4.88 -17.67
C TYR A 172 4.65 -5.46 -18.36
N VAL A 173 4.97 -6.74 -18.11
CA VAL A 173 6.17 -7.37 -18.68
C VAL A 173 5.93 -7.89 -20.09
N ASN A 174 4.67 -8.16 -20.44
CA ASN A 174 4.28 -8.79 -21.70
C ASN A 174 3.79 -7.78 -22.75
N THR A 175 3.86 -6.48 -22.47
CA THR A 175 3.54 -5.40 -23.38
C THR A 175 4.80 -4.78 -23.97
#